data_b3c1313d0243825069b4a46e0fed851f
#
_entry.id   b3c1313d0243825069b4a46e0fed851f
#
_cell.length_a   1.000
_cell.length_b   1.000
_cell.length_c   1.000
_cell.angle_alpha   90.00
_cell.angle_beta   90.00
_cell.angle_gamma   90.00
#
_symmetry.space_group_name_H-M   'P 1'
#
loop_
_entity.id
_entity.type
_entity.pdbx_description
1 polymer ?
#
loop_
_entity_poly.entity_id
_entity_poly.type
_entity_poly.pdbx_seq_one_letter_code
_entity_poly.pdbx_strand_id
1 'polypeptide(L)'
;MKKFAMVFPGQGSQAVGMLAELAEQFSIVEETFKQASEVLGYDLWSLVQHGPADELNKTWQTQPALLAASIAVYRVWQQQYPQLQPTLMAGHSLGEYSALVCAGAIDFQDAVKLVELRGKLMQQAVPEGTGAM
;
A
#
# COMPACT_ATOMS: atom_id res chain seq x y z
N MET A 1 28.75 -6.01 4.22
CA MET A 1 27.28 -6.13 4.05
C MET A 1 26.92 -5.96 2.58
N LYS A 2 26.09 -6.85 2.06
CA LYS A 2 25.63 -6.73 0.67
C LYS A 2 24.68 -5.53 0.53
N LYS A 3 24.82 -4.79 -0.55
CA LYS A 3 23.90 -3.71 -0.87
C LYS A 3 22.69 -4.29 -1.59
N PHE A 4 21.51 -3.76 -1.28
CA PHE A 4 20.28 -4.18 -1.94
C PHE A 4 19.31 -3.01 -2.06
N ALA A 5 18.36 -3.14 -2.96
CA ALA A 5 17.30 -2.15 -3.15
C ALA A 5 15.96 -2.78 -2.82
N MET A 6 15.04 -1.98 -2.29
CA MET A 6 13.64 -2.37 -2.16
C MET A 6 12.83 -1.67 -3.23
N VAL A 7 12.00 -2.45 -3.91
CA VAL A 7 11.12 -1.91 -4.94
C VAL A 7 9.67 -2.20 -4.56
N PHE A 8 8.79 -1.25 -4.87
CA PHE A 8 7.41 -1.31 -4.44
C PHE A 8 6.47 -1.30 -5.65
N PRO A 9 5.45 -2.17 -5.63
CA PRO A 9 4.55 -2.33 -6.79
C PRO A 9 3.52 -1.23 -6.89
N GLY A 10 2.97 -1.10 -8.08
CA GLY A 10 1.84 -0.23 -8.37
C GLY A 10 0.57 -1.01 -8.62
N GLN A 11 -0.43 -0.31 -9.17
CA GLN A 11 -1.74 -0.87 -9.45
C GLN A 11 -1.66 -2.09 -10.38
N GLY A 12 -2.39 -3.13 -10.03
CA GLY A 12 -2.34 -4.43 -10.70
C GLY A 12 -1.79 -5.53 -9.79
N SER A 13 -1.08 -5.15 -8.73
CA SER A 13 -0.49 -6.10 -7.78
C SER A 13 -1.42 -6.52 -6.65
N GLN A 14 -2.56 -5.84 -6.50
CA GLN A 14 -3.52 -6.15 -5.44
C GLN A 14 -4.28 -7.45 -5.74
N ALA A 15 -4.60 -8.16 -4.68
CA ALA A 15 -5.43 -9.36 -4.77
C ALA A 15 -6.26 -9.50 -3.50
N VAL A 16 -7.52 -9.92 -3.63
CA VAL A 16 -8.36 -10.23 -2.48
C VAL A 16 -7.70 -11.37 -1.70
N GLY A 17 -7.54 -11.17 -0.39
CA GLY A 17 -6.86 -12.13 0.47
C GLY A 17 -5.36 -11.91 0.62
N MET A 18 -4.79 -10.90 -0.04
CA MET A 18 -3.34 -10.65 0.07
C MET A 18 -2.94 -10.38 1.51
N LEU A 19 -1.75 -10.83 1.90
CA LEU A 19 -1.13 -10.68 3.23
C LEU A 19 -1.85 -11.45 4.36
N ALA A 20 -2.84 -12.28 4.08
CA ALA A 20 -3.57 -13.02 5.12
C ALA A 20 -2.61 -13.89 5.97
N GLU A 21 -1.73 -14.65 5.32
CA GLU A 21 -0.78 -15.51 6.03
C GLU A 21 0.23 -14.70 6.85
N LEU A 22 0.71 -13.59 6.29
CA LEU A 22 1.65 -12.74 7.00
C LEU A 22 1.01 -12.12 8.23
N ALA A 23 -0.26 -11.73 8.13
CA ALA A 23 -1.02 -11.14 9.23
C ALA A 23 -1.21 -12.12 10.39
N GLU A 24 -1.31 -13.42 10.10
CA GLU A 24 -1.42 -14.45 11.16
C GLU A 24 -0.17 -14.50 12.03
N GLN A 25 0.99 -14.19 11.47
CA GLN A 25 2.27 -14.27 12.16
C GLN A 25 2.71 -12.93 12.75
N PHE A 26 2.29 -11.82 12.18
CA PHE A 26 2.77 -10.49 12.57
C PHE A 26 1.60 -9.53 12.72
N SER A 27 1.31 -9.17 13.97
CA SER A 27 0.20 -8.24 14.28
C SER A 27 0.38 -6.86 13.66
N ILE A 28 1.61 -6.47 13.35
CA ILE A 28 1.89 -5.16 12.74
C ILE A 28 1.18 -4.99 11.38
N VAL A 29 0.87 -6.11 10.70
CA VAL A 29 0.17 -6.05 9.41
C VAL A 29 -1.23 -5.45 9.61
N GLU A 30 -2.04 -6.02 10.49
CA GLU A 30 -3.38 -5.51 10.74
C GLU A 30 -3.35 -4.12 11.37
N GLU A 31 -2.38 -3.85 12.25
CA GLU A 31 -2.20 -2.52 12.83
C GLU A 31 -1.96 -1.46 11.77
N THR A 32 -1.16 -1.79 10.76
CA THR A 32 -0.88 -0.88 9.63
C THR A 32 -2.16 -0.56 8.88
N PHE A 33 -2.96 -1.59 8.56
CA PHE A 33 -4.25 -1.38 7.89
C PHE A 33 -5.24 -0.62 8.75
N LYS A 34 -5.19 -0.82 10.07
CA LYS A 34 -6.04 -0.06 11.00
C LYS A 34 -5.70 1.43 10.96
N GLN A 35 -4.40 1.77 10.94
CA GLN A 35 -3.96 3.16 10.83
C GLN A 35 -4.46 3.79 9.52
N ALA A 36 -4.41 3.05 8.42
CA ALA A 36 -4.94 3.52 7.14
C ALA A 36 -6.45 3.72 7.22
N SER A 37 -7.17 2.76 7.80
CA SER A 37 -8.63 2.81 7.92
C SER A 37 -9.09 4.02 8.73
N GLU A 38 -8.34 4.41 9.76
CA GLU A 38 -8.67 5.57 10.59
C GLU A 38 -8.78 6.86 9.78
N VAL A 39 -7.90 7.05 8.79
CA VAL A 39 -7.92 8.27 7.96
C VAL A 39 -8.81 8.14 6.74
N LEU A 40 -9.09 6.91 6.29
CA LEU A 40 -9.98 6.67 5.14
C LEU A 40 -11.47 6.71 5.51
N GLY A 41 -11.80 6.35 6.76
CA GLY A 41 -13.18 6.29 7.21
C GLY A 41 -13.90 5.00 6.84
N TYR A 42 -13.19 3.97 6.40
CA TYR A 42 -13.74 2.63 6.16
C TYR A 42 -12.68 1.57 6.50
N ASP A 43 -13.12 0.30 6.63
CA ASP A 43 -12.23 -0.80 7.01
C ASP A 43 -11.48 -1.33 5.78
N LEU A 44 -10.26 -0.83 5.58
CA LEU A 44 -9.42 -1.23 4.45
C LEU A 44 -9.01 -2.70 4.52
N TRP A 45 -8.72 -3.20 5.73
CA TRP A 45 -8.34 -4.61 5.89
C TRP A 45 -9.47 -5.55 5.45
N SER A 46 -10.69 -5.25 5.85
CA SER A 46 -11.85 -6.03 5.42
C SER A 46 -12.02 -6.01 3.91
N LEU A 47 -11.86 -4.85 3.28
CA LEU A 47 -11.92 -4.75 1.82
C LEU A 47 -10.86 -5.61 1.16
N VAL A 48 -9.63 -5.57 1.67
CA VAL A 48 -8.52 -6.35 1.10
C VAL A 48 -8.75 -7.85 1.30
N GLN A 49 -9.25 -8.28 2.46
CA GLN A 49 -9.42 -9.71 2.74
C GLN A 49 -10.66 -10.32 2.08
N HIS A 50 -11.75 -9.56 1.97
CA HIS A 50 -13.04 -10.10 1.55
C HIS A 50 -13.55 -9.52 0.24
N GLY A 51 -12.97 -8.45 -0.26
CA GLY A 51 -13.40 -7.81 -1.49
C GLY A 51 -14.75 -7.12 -1.36
N PRO A 52 -15.54 -7.08 -2.41
CA PRO A 52 -15.32 -7.77 -3.69
C PRO A 52 -14.16 -7.17 -4.51
N ALA A 53 -13.65 -7.98 -5.44
CA ALA A 53 -12.51 -7.55 -6.26
C ALA A 53 -12.83 -6.28 -7.06
N ASP A 54 -14.07 -6.12 -7.52
CA ASP A 54 -14.49 -4.93 -8.26
C ASP A 54 -14.32 -3.66 -7.44
N GLU A 55 -14.58 -3.73 -6.13
CA GLU A 55 -14.37 -2.58 -5.23
C GLU A 55 -12.88 -2.34 -5.01
N LEU A 56 -12.12 -3.40 -4.73
CA LEU A 56 -10.67 -3.28 -4.51
C LEU A 56 -9.95 -2.74 -5.74
N ASN A 57 -10.48 -3.00 -6.94
CA ASN A 57 -9.88 -2.56 -8.20
C ASN A 57 -10.24 -1.12 -8.59
N LYS A 58 -11.09 -0.44 -7.83
CA LYS A 58 -11.32 1.00 -8.02
C LYS A 58 -10.07 1.75 -7.55
N THR A 59 -9.51 2.58 -8.43
CA THR A 59 -8.17 3.15 -8.18
C THR A 59 -8.06 3.94 -6.88
N TRP A 60 -9.12 4.61 -6.43
CA TRP A 60 -9.10 5.35 -5.17
C TRP A 60 -9.11 4.43 -3.94
N GLN A 61 -9.42 3.15 -4.11
CA GLN A 61 -9.32 2.12 -3.07
C GLN A 61 -8.08 1.27 -3.26
N THR A 62 -7.70 0.97 -4.51
CA THR A 62 -6.51 0.20 -4.84
C THR A 62 -5.24 0.88 -4.31
N GLN A 63 -5.13 2.19 -4.49
CA GLN A 63 -3.90 2.90 -4.14
C GLN A 63 -3.66 2.91 -2.63
N PRO A 64 -4.63 3.24 -1.78
CA PRO A 64 -4.43 3.08 -0.34
C PRO A 64 -4.14 1.64 0.08
N ALA A 65 -4.79 0.65 -0.56
CA ALA A 65 -4.58 -0.75 -0.25
C ALA A 65 -3.14 -1.19 -0.54
N LEU A 66 -2.60 -0.82 -1.70
CA LEU A 66 -1.22 -1.16 -2.06
C LEU A 66 -0.21 -0.43 -1.20
N LEU A 67 -0.47 0.83 -0.89
CA LEU A 67 0.40 1.58 0.02
C LEU A 67 0.44 0.90 1.38
N ALA A 68 -0.71 0.60 1.97
CA ALA A 68 -0.78 -0.04 3.28
C ALA A 68 -0.12 -1.42 3.27
N ALA A 69 -0.34 -2.21 2.22
CA ALA A 69 0.28 -3.52 2.08
C ALA A 69 1.81 -3.42 2.02
N SER A 70 2.34 -2.50 1.22
CA SER A 70 3.78 -2.29 1.10
C SER A 70 4.40 -1.85 2.43
N ILE A 71 3.75 -0.92 3.13
CA ILE A 71 4.26 -0.45 4.42
C ILE A 71 4.19 -1.56 5.47
N ALA A 72 3.12 -2.36 5.46
CA ALA A 72 2.99 -3.49 6.38
C ALA A 72 4.15 -4.48 6.19
N VAL A 73 4.44 -4.86 4.94
CA VAL A 73 5.55 -5.76 4.63
C VAL A 73 6.88 -5.16 5.07
N TYR A 74 7.10 -3.87 4.78
CA TYR A 74 8.33 -3.19 5.19
C TYR A 74 8.50 -3.19 6.71
N ARG A 75 7.43 -2.94 7.46
CA ARG A 75 7.46 -2.96 8.92
C ARG A 75 7.79 -4.35 9.47
N VAL A 76 7.26 -5.41 8.84
CA VAL A 76 7.65 -6.80 9.18
C VAL A 76 9.14 -7.00 8.94
N TRP A 77 9.63 -6.54 7.78
CA TRP A 77 11.06 -6.61 7.47
C TRP A 77 11.90 -5.92 8.55
N GLN A 78 11.51 -4.72 8.96
CA GLN A 78 12.23 -3.98 10.00
C GLN A 78 12.25 -4.71 11.34
N GLN A 79 11.15 -5.39 11.68
CA GLN A 79 11.08 -6.17 12.92
C GLN A 79 11.97 -7.39 12.87
N GLN A 80 12.05 -8.06 11.73
CA GLN A 80 12.79 -9.30 11.56
C GLN A 80 14.28 -9.05 11.31
N TYR A 81 14.61 -7.96 10.62
CA TYR A 81 15.97 -7.66 10.19
C TYR A 81 16.32 -6.19 10.45
N PRO A 82 16.34 -5.78 11.74
CA PRO A 82 16.52 -4.34 12.07
C PRO A 82 17.87 -3.77 11.63
N GLN A 83 18.85 -4.64 11.36
CA GLN A 83 20.19 -4.21 10.94
C GLN A 83 20.38 -4.20 9.42
N LEU A 84 19.41 -4.72 8.67
CA LEU A 84 19.48 -4.81 7.21
C LEU A 84 18.65 -3.71 6.58
N GLN A 85 19.30 -2.60 6.23
CA GLN A 85 18.63 -1.45 5.61
C GLN A 85 18.91 -1.43 4.12
N PRO A 86 17.89 -1.16 3.28
CA PRO A 86 18.13 -1.03 1.85
C PRO A 86 18.97 0.19 1.56
N THR A 87 19.81 0.08 0.54
CA THR A 87 20.64 1.19 0.06
C THR A 87 19.80 2.17 -0.74
N LEU A 88 18.85 1.65 -1.53
CA LEU A 88 17.97 2.43 -2.39
C LEU A 88 16.55 1.88 -2.27
N MET A 89 15.60 2.77 -2.49
CA MET A 89 14.19 2.41 -2.59
C MET A 89 13.64 3.01 -3.87
N ALA A 90 12.79 2.26 -4.57
CA ALA A 90 12.15 2.71 -5.79
C ALA A 90 10.74 2.14 -5.86
N GLY A 91 9.89 2.78 -6.65
CA GLY A 91 8.53 2.32 -6.83
C GLY A 91 8.01 2.68 -8.20
N HIS A 92 7.09 1.86 -8.70
CA HIS A 92 6.41 2.10 -9.98
C HIS A 92 5.07 2.78 -9.72
N SER A 93 4.87 3.98 -10.25
CA SER A 93 3.63 4.74 -10.11
C SER A 93 3.24 4.93 -8.64
N LEU A 94 2.17 4.30 -8.16
CA LEU A 94 1.76 4.33 -6.74
C LEU A 94 2.92 3.93 -5.82
N GLY A 95 3.74 2.97 -6.26
CA GLY A 95 4.88 2.48 -5.48
C GLY A 95 5.90 3.54 -5.09
N GLU A 96 5.99 4.65 -5.82
CA GLU A 96 6.85 5.77 -5.43
C GLU A 96 6.45 6.33 -4.07
N TYR A 97 5.15 6.40 -3.78
CA TYR A 97 4.65 6.87 -2.48
C TYR A 97 5.04 5.90 -1.37
N SER A 98 4.96 4.59 -1.65
CA SER A 98 5.42 3.58 -0.70
C SER A 98 6.91 3.74 -0.38
N ALA A 99 7.72 3.95 -1.41
CA ALA A 99 9.15 4.19 -1.24
C ALA A 99 9.42 5.45 -0.40
N LEU A 100 8.69 6.53 -0.66
CA LEU A 100 8.84 7.78 0.09
C LEU A 100 8.47 7.63 1.57
N VAL A 101 7.41 6.87 1.86
CA VAL A 101 7.02 6.58 3.25
C VAL A 101 8.10 5.76 3.95
N CYS A 102 8.58 4.69 3.29
CA CYS A 102 9.61 3.84 3.86
C CYS A 102 10.93 4.57 4.08
N ALA A 103 11.24 5.54 3.22
CA ALA A 103 12.43 6.38 3.36
C ALA A 103 12.27 7.49 4.41
N GLY A 104 11.09 7.64 5.01
CA GLY A 104 10.84 8.66 6.02
C GLY A 104 10.52 10.04 5.48
N ALA A 105 10.28 10.16 4.17
CA ALA A 105 10.01 11.45 3.54
C ALA A 105 8.56 11.92 3.73
N ILE A 106 7.61 10.99 3.87
CA ILE A 106 6.19 11.29 4.05
C ILE A 106 5.66 10.43 5.20
N ASP A 107 4.85 11.02 6.08
CA ASP A 107 4.14 10.29 7.12
C ASP A 107 3.13 9.31 6.48
N PHE A 108 3.02 8.12 7.06
CA PHE A 108 2.17 7.07 6.50
C PHE A 108 0.70 7.50 6.35
N GLN A 109 0.10 8.03 7.41
CA GLN A 109 -1.32 8.41 7.37
C GLN A 109 -1.56 9.57 6.40
N ASP A 110 -0.63 10.51 6.31
CA ASP A 110 -0.72 11.59 5.31
C ASP A 110 -0.63 11.02 3.90
N ALA A 111 0.25 10.04 3.68
CA ALA A 111 0.38 9.38 2.39
C ALA A 111 -0.88 8.61 2.00
N VAL A 112 -1.55 7.97 2.97
CA VAL A 112 -2.82 7.27 2.73
C VAL A 112 -3.86 8.23 2.16
N LYS A 113 -4.01 9.40 2.78
CA LYS A 113 -4.93 10.43 2.30
C LYS A 113 -4.54 10.95 0.93
N LEU A 114 -3.25 11.15 0.72
CA LEU A 114 -2.72 11.67 -0.54
C LEU A 114 -3.00 10.71 -1.69
N VAL A 115 -2.76 9.41 -1.51
CA VAL A 115 -2.98 8.45 -2.59
C VAL A 115 -4.47 8.15 -2.83
N GLU A 116 -5.31 8.30 -1.81
CA GLU A 116 -6.75 8.26 -2.01
C GLU A 116 -7.20 9.41 -2.90
N LEU A 117 -6.74 10.63 -2.61
CA LEU A 117 -7.02 11.79 -3.44
C LEU A 117 -6.49 11.61 -4.86
N ARG A 118 -5.24 11.11 -4.97
CA ARG A 118 -4.65 10.81 -6.27
C ARG A 118 -5.53 9.88 -7.08
N GLY A 119 -6.04 8.82 -6.46
CA GLY A 119 -6.93 7.86 -7.11
C GLY A 119 -8.23 8.51 -7.58
N LYS A 120 -8.83 9.34 -6.73
CA LYS A 120 -10.06 10.07 -7.09
C LYS A 120 -9.83 11.01 -8.26
N LEU A 121 -8.73 11.75 -8.26
CA LEU A 121 -8.40 12.67 -9.34
C LEU A 121 -8.08 11.94 -10.65
N MET A 122 -7.38 10.81 -10.57
CA MET A 122 -7.11 9.98 -11.75
C MET A 122 -8.40 9.44 -12.36
N GLN A 123 -9.36 9.01 -11.53
CA GLN A 123 -10.63 8.52 -12.02
C GLN A 123 -11.47 9.63 -12.66
N GLN A 124 -11.44 10.83 -12.10
CA GLN A 124 -12.12 11.98 -12.68
C GLN A 124 -11.51 12.39 -14.03
N ALA A 125 -10.17 12.30 -14.14
CA ALA A 125 -9.49 12.67 -15.38
C ALA A 125 -9.76 11.68 -16.51
N VAL A 126 -9.93 10.38 -16.17
CA VAL A 126 -10.20 9.31 -17.14
C VAL A 126 -11.38 8.49 -16.63
N PRO A 127 -12.62 8.83 -17.03
CA PRO A 127 -13.81 8.09 -16.60
C PRO A 127 -13.74 6.61 -16.93
N GLU A 128 -14.42 5.79 -16.12
CA GLU A 128 -14.46 4.34 -16.35
C GLU A 128 -14.88 4.02 -17.77
N GLY A 129 -14.20 3.05 -18.38
CA GLY A 129 -14.50 2.58 -19.72
C GLY A 129 -13.83 3.38 -20.84
N THR A 130 -13.13 4.48 -20.53
CA THR A 130 -12.47 5.30 -21.56
C THR A 130 -10.96 5.09 -21.60
N GLY A 131 -10.39 4.40 -20.63
CA GLY A 131 -8.96 4.11 -20.59
C GLY A 131 -8.70 2.71 -20.04
N ALA A 132 -7.44 2.29 -20.08
CA ALA A 132 -7.02 0.97 -19.58
C ALA A 132 -5.59 1.03 -19.02
N MET A 133 -5.32 0.09 -18.14
CA MET A 133 -3.96 -0.18 -17.64
C MET A 133 -3.64 -1.65 -17.81
#